data_fb23ee1240442fbec7fb253a084f9258
#
_entry.id   fb23ee1240442fbec7fb253a084f9258
#
_cell.length_a   1.000
_cell.length_b   1.000
_cell.length_c   1.000
_cell.angle_alpha   90.00
_cell.angle_beta   90.00
_cell.angle_gamma   90.00
#
_symmetry.space_group_name_H-M   'P 1'
#
loop_
_entity.id
_entity.type
_entity.pdbx_description
1 polymer ?
#
loop_
_entity_poly.entity_id
_entity_poly.type
_entity_poly.pdbx_seq_one_letter_code
_entity_poly.pdbx_strand_id
1 'polypeptide(L)'
;VLPSIPYRLVATSIDRPGIIHQICKALQHRGVNIDDISTNVDHNPVTGANVFQMICYFSLPPAIKILDLKNTFNRISDEYNIDIRFEAVVTK
;
A
#
# COMPACT_ATOMS: atom_id res chain seq x y z
N VAL A 1 25.35 10.37 -1.74
CA VAL A 1 23.89 10.32 -1.77
C VAL A 1 23.43 8.87 -1.59
N LEU A 2 22.62 8.63 -0.56
CA LEU A 2 22.08 7.31 -0.33
C LEU A 2 20.95 7.03 -1.32
N PRO A 3 20.92 5.84 -1.92
CA PRO A 3 19.85 5.50 -2.85
C PRO A 3 18.52 5.29 -2.13
N SER A 4 17.43 5.53 -2.86
CA SER A 4 16.10 5.17 -2.37
C SER A 4 15.95 3.65 -2.33
N ILE A 5 15.22 3.16 -1.36
CA ILE A 5 15.00 1.72 -1.20
C ILE A 5 13.64 1.36 -1.79
N PRO A 6 13.58 0.42 -2.74
CA PRO A 6 12.29 0.02 -3.31
C PRO A 6 11.51 -0.90 -2.37
N TYR A 7 10.21 -0.67 -2.30
CA TYR A 7 9.28 -1.46 -1.51
C TYR A 7 8.10 -1.90 -2.35
N ARG A 8 7.53 -3.03 -1.97
CA ARG A 8 6.30 -3.54 -2.56
C ARG A 8 5.23 -3.56 -1.47
N LEU A 9 4.10 -2.92 -1.75
CA LEU A 9 2.96 -2.87 -0.85
C LEU A 9 1.78 -3.60 -1.49
N VAL A 10 1.11 -4.45 -0.71
CA VAL A 10 -0.12 -5.12 -1.14
C VAL A 10 -1.21 -4.76 -0.15
N ALA A 11 -2.27 -4.13 -0.64
CA ALA A 11 -3.43 -3.77 0.15
C ALA A 11 -4.66 -4.49 -0.37
N THR A 12 -5.44 -5.07 0.53
CA THR A 12 -6.65 -5.81 0.20
C THR A 12 -7.83 -5.24 0.99
N SER A 13 -8.91 -4.91 0.29
CA SER A 13 -10.12 -4.34 0.87
C SER A 13 -11.35 -5.06 0.31
N ILE A 14 -12.32 -5.32 1.18
CA ILE A 14 -13.58 -5.97 0.80
C ILE A 14 -14.65 -4.89 0.63
N ASP A 15 -15.23 -4.82 -0.59
CA ASP A 15 -16.33 -3.92 -0.95
C ASP A 15 -16.07 -2.42 -0.70
N ARG A 16 -14.79 -2.00 -0.63
CA ARG A 16 -14.43 -0.61 -0.34
C ARG A 16 -13.27 -0.13 -1.23
N PRO A 17 -13.54 0.16 -2.52
CA PRO A 17 -12.47 0.56 -3.44
C PRO A 17 -11.83 1.91 -3.07
N GLY A 18 -12.58 2.82 -2.43
CA GLY A 18 -12.07 4.15 -2.10
C GLY A 18 -10.93 4.15 -1.08
N ILE A 19 -10.77 3.08 -0.33
CA ILE A 19 -9.74 2.98 0.70
C ILE A 19 -8.35 2.87 0.09
N ILE A 20 -8.25 2.22 -1.07
CA ILE A 20 -6.97 2.12 -1.79
C ILE A 20 -6.44 3.52 -2.10
N HIS A 21 -7.34 4.43 -2.44
CA HIS A 21 -6.99 5.83 -2.70
C HIS A 21 -6.39 6.52 -1.46
N GLN A 22 -6.86 6.17 -0.27
CA GLN A 22 -6.33 6.72 0.98
C GLN A 22 -4.87 6.33 1.19
N ILE A 23 -4.51 5.11 0.82
CA ILE A 23 -3.12 4.63 0.93
C ILE A 23 -2.22 5.43 0.00
N CYS A 24 -2.64 5.65 -1.24
CA CYS A 24 -1.89 6.46 -2.20
C CYS A 24 -1.70 7.89 -1.71
N LYS A 25 -2.76 8.49 -1.14
CA LYS A 25 -2.67 9.83 -0.57
C LYS A 25 -1.69 9.90 0.58
N ALA A 26 -1.68 8.88 1.46
CA ALA A 26 -0.75 8.84 2.58
C ALA A 26 0.70 8.79 2.10
N LEU A 27 0.98 7.99 1.07
CA LEU A 27 2.32 7.90 0.49
C LEU A 27 2.75 9.24 -0.12
N GLN A 28 1.87 9.85 -0.92
CA GLN A 28 2.16 11.13 -1.57
C GLN A 28 2.37 12.23 -0.54
N HIS A 29 1.56 12.25 0.50
CA HIS A 29 1.64 13.26 1.55
C HIS A 29 2.97 13.19 2.31
N ARG A 30 3.57 12.01 2.39
CA ARG A 30 4.87 11.79 3.03
C ARG A 30 6.05 12.04 2.09
N GLY A 31 5.79 12.37 0.84
CA GLY A 31 6.84 12.60 -0.15
C GLY A 31 7.45 11.33 -0.70
N VAL A 32 6.76 10.21 -0.58
CA VAL A 32 7.22 8.94 -1.12
C VAL A 32 6.91 8.89 -2.61
N ASN A 33 7.89 8.46 -3.40
CA ASN A 33 7.72 8.33 -4.85
C ASN A 33 7.06 6.99 -5.19
N ILE A 34 5.92 7.06 -5.87
CA ILE A 34 5.22 5.86 -6.33
C ILE A 34 5.74 5.51 -7.74
N ASP A 35 6.32 4.33 -7.88
CA ASP A 35 6.92 3.89 -9.13
C ASP A 35 5.91 3.19 -10.03
N ASP A 36 5.01 2.39 -9.43
CA ASP A 36 4.00 1.66 -10.19
C ASP A 36 2.83 1.28 -9.30
N ILE A 37 1.62 1.29 -9.84
CA ILE A 37 0.40 0.85 -9.16
C ILE A 37 -0.38 -0.05 -10.09
N SER A 38 -0.82 -1.19 -9.54
CA SER A 38 -1.71 -2.12 -10.23
C SER A 38 -2.88 -2.44 -9.32
N THR A 39 -4.09 -2.37 -9.86
CA THR A 39 -5.31 -2.69 -9.09
C THR A 39 -6.03 -3.85 -9.75
N ASN A 40 -6.68 -4.66 -8.92
CA ASN A 40 -7.42 -5.83 -9.35
C ASN A 40 -8.69 -5.98 -8.52
N VAL A 41 -9.74 -6.50 -9.14
CA VAL A 41 -11.01 -6.76 -8.46
C VAL A 41 -11.39 -8.21 -8.69
N ASP A 42 -11.55 -8.95 -7.59
CA ASP A 42 -12.07 -10.31 -7.62
C ASP A 42 -13.46 -10.35 -7.01
N HIS A 43 -14.35 -11.08 -7.65
CA HIS A 43 -15.70 -11.28 -7.16
C HIS A 43 -15.84 -12.69 -6.60
N ASN A 44 -16.25 -12.78 -5.32
CA ASN A 44 -16.47 -14.08 -4.70
C ASN A 44 -17.89 -14.55 -5.04
N PRO A 45 -18.05 -15.64 -5.82
CA PRO A 45 -19.38 -16.08 -6.26
C PRO A 45 -20.22 -16.66 -5.11
N VAL A 46 -19.60 -17.06 -4.01
CA VAL A 46 -20.30 -17.64 -2.87
C VAL A 46 -20.90 -16.56 -1.97
N THR A 47 -20.08 -15.55 -1.62
CA THR A 47 -20.52 -14.48 -0.71
C THR A 47 -21.07 -13.26 -1.42
N GLY A 48 -20.79 -13.12 -2.73
CA GLY A 48 -21.15 -11.92 -3.50
C GLY A 48 -20.24 -10.73 -3.25
N ALA A 49 -19.25 -10.86 -2.36
CA ALA A 49 -18.35 -9.77 -2.03
C ALA A 49 -17.34 -9.51 -3.14
N ASN A 50 -17.00 -8.23 -3.33
CA ASN A 50 -15.92 -7.83 -4.21
C ASN A 50 -14.67 -7.60 -3.37
N VAL A 51 -13.56 -8.22 -3.78
CA VAL A 51 -12.27 -8.04 -3.13
C VAL A 51 -11.41 -7.15 -4.01
N PHE A 52 -11.04 -5.99 -3.49
CA PHE A 52 -10.19 -5.03 -4.18
C PHE A 52 -8.76 -5.20 -3.69
N GLN A 53 -7.85 -5.37 -4.63
CA GLN A 53 -6.43 -5.53 -4.32
C GLN A 53 -5.63 -4.48 -5.06
N MET A 54 -4.68 -3.88 -4.36
CA MET A 54 -3.72 -2.95 -4.95
C MET A 54 -2.32 -3.47 -4.69
N ILE A 55 -1.50 -3.49 -5.73
CA ILE A 55 -0.07 -3.74 -5.61
C ILE A 55 0.63 -2.44 -6.00
N CYS A 56 1.38 -1.89 -5.07
CA CYS A 56 2.07 -0.62 -5.25
C CYS A 56 3.57 -0.81 -5.05
N TYR A 57 4.35 -0.36 -6.01
CA TYR A 57 5.80 -0.29 -5.87
C TYR A 57 6.17 1.16 -5.61
N PHE A 58 6.89 1.40 -4.54
CA PHE A 58 7.32 2.74 -4.20
C PHE A 58 8.78 2.75 -3.75
N SER A 59 9.41 3.90 -3.90
CA SER A 59 10.79 4.09 -3.47
C SER A 59 10.82 4.99 -2.25
N LEU A 60 11.46 4.51 -1.19
CA LEU A 60 11.56 5.23 0.08
C LEU A 60 12.85 6.03 0.12
N PRO A 61 12.78 7.38 0.14
CA PRO A 61 13.98 8.20 0.28
C PRO A 61 14.65 7.98 1.62
N PRO A 62 15.97 8.15 1.72
CA PRO A 62 16.67 7.94 2.99
C PRO A 62 16.25 8.90 4.10
N ALA A 63 15.64 10.02 3.75
CA ALA A 63 15.14 10.99 4.74
C ALA A 63 13.88 10.52 5.45
N ILE A 64 13.16 9.54 4.89
CA ILE A 64 11.91 9.05 5.45
C ILE A 64 12.16 7.71 6.15
N LYS A 65 11.73 7.62 7.40
CA LYS A 65 11.90 6.40 8.18
C LYS A 65 10.78 5.42 7.87
N ILE A 66 11.16 4.17 7.62
CA ILE A 66 10.18 3.10 7.35
C ILE A 66 9.23 2.89 8.53
N LEU A 67 9.71 3.14 9.75
CA LEU A 67 8.88 2.99 10.94
C LEU A 67 7.70 3.97 10.93
N ASP A 68 7.91 5.19 10.45
CA ASP A 68 6.84 6.18 10.34
C ASP A 68 5.77 5.73 9.34
N LEU A 69 6.20 5.16 8.21
CA LEU A 69 5.27 4.60 7.23
C LEU A 69 4.51 3.41 7.81
N LYS A 70 5.21 2.53 8.51
CA LYS A 70 4.59 1.37 9.14
C LYS A 70 3.49 1.79 10.11
N ASN A 71 3.74 2.80 10.93
CA ASN A 71 2.75 3.32 11.87
C ASN A 71 1.55 3.91 11.14
N THR A 72 1.77 4.63 10.05
CA THR A 72 0.71 5.19 9.23
C THR A 72 -0.16 4.09 8.62
N PHE A 73 0.45 3.06 8.07
CA PHE A 73 -0.27 1.94 7.47
C PHE A 73 -1.05 1.13 8.51
N ASN A 74 -0.47 0.93 9.70
CA ASN A 74 -1.16 0.24 10.78
C ASN A 74 -2.43 1.00 11.19
N ARG A 75 -2.34 2.33 11.27
CA ARG A 75 -3.48 3.17 11.60
C ARG A 75 -4.57 3.07 10.54
N ILE A 76 -4.20 3.13 9.27
CA ILE A 76 -5.16 2.98 8.17
C ILE A 76 -5.79 1.59 8.18
N SER A 77 -4.99 0.56 8.39
CA SER A 77 -5.46 -0.82 8.47
C SER A 77 -6.50 -0.98 9.57
N ASP A 78 -6.24 -0.43 10.74
CA ASP A 78 -7.15 -0.53 11.88
C ASP A 78 -8.43 0.31 11.67
N GLU A 79 -8.27 1.53 11.17
CA GLU A 79 -9.38 2.46 11.01
C GLU A 79 -10.38 1.99 9.95
N TYR A 80 -9.88 1.44 8.84
CA TYR A 80 -10.71 1.04 7.71
C TYR A 80 -10.92 -0.48 7.62
N ASN A 81 -10.30 -1.23 8.52
CA ASN A 81 -10.39 -2.69 8.55
C ASN A 81 -9.95 -3.32 7.22
N ILE A 82 -8.77 -2.94 6.76
CA ILE A 82 -8.16 -3.47 5.55
C ILE A 82 -6.83 -4.14 5.87
N ASP A 83 -6.39 -5.03 4.98
CA ASP A 83 -5.12 -5.71 5.11
C ASP A 83 -4.07 -4.97 4.29
N ILE A 84 -3.00 -4.53 4.94
CA ILE A 84 -1.89 -3.84 4.29
C ILE A 84 -0.60 -4.57 4.65
N ARG A 85 0.14 -5.00 3.64
CA ARG A 85 1.43 -5.64 3.81
C ARG A 85 2.44 -4.95 2.91
N PHE A 86 3.66 -4.76 3.41
CA PHE A 86 4.72 -4.21 2.60
C PHE A 86 6.06 -4.78 3.01
N GLU A 87 6.96 -4.87 2.06
CA GLU A 87 8.29 -5.42 2.26
C GLU A 87 9.29 -4.78 1.29
N ALA A 88 10.55 -4.77 1.69
CA ALA A 88 11.62 -4.30 0.80
C ALA A 88 11.76 -5.26 -0.38
N VAL A 89 11.92 -4.69 -1.57
CA VAL A 89 12.18 -5.49 -2.77
C VAL A 89 13.67 -5.79 -2.82
N VAL A 90 13.99 -7.07 -2.72
CA VAL A 90 15.38 -7.52 -2.80
C VAL A 90 15.69 -7.93 -4.22
N THR A 91 16.60 -7.19 -4.86
CA THR A 91 17.08 -7.54 -6.19
C THR A 91 18.45 -8.21 -6.06
N LYS A 92 18.57 -9.33 -6.72
CA LYS A 92 19.86 -10.01 -6.77
C LYS A 92 20.67 -9.55 -7.96
#